data_21629534ea2c62ad5331dec574adf3ec
#
_entry.id   21629534ea2c62ad5331dec574adf3ec
#
_cell.length_a   1.000
_cell.length_b   1.000
_cell.length_c   1.000
_cell.angle_alpha   90.00
_cell.angle_beta   90.00
_cell.angle_gamma   90.00
#
_symmetry.space_group_name_H-M   'P 1'
#
loop_
_entity.id
_entity.type
_entity.pdbx_description
1 polymer ?
#
loop_
_entity_poly.entity_id
_entity_poly.type
_entity_poly.pdbx_seq_one_letter_code
_entity_poly.pdbx_strand_id
1 'polypeptide(L)'
;PQFKSKKDGSRSFKSKNNHGTVAIVGRSIRLPKIGFVDCRISKQVEGEILSATVRQTKSGKYYVAVNCKNVELPTPPSTGAVVGIDLGIKDLAITSDGVKYDNLHSYQRNLKKLARLQRQLSRKSKGSRNREKARIAVARLHEHITNQRNDAIHKMTTQLVRSNDIICMENLSSKNID
;
A
#
# COMPACT_ATOMS: atom_id res chain seq x y z
N PRO A 1 -0.54 19.19 -20.60
CA PRO A 1 -0.01 18.51 -19.40
C PRO A 1 -0.11 19.48 -18.21
N GLN A 2 -0.77 19.04 -17.11
CA GLN A 2 -0.78 19.83 -15.88
C GLN A 2 0.46 19.52 -15.08
N PHE A 3 1.24 20.53 -14.72
CA PHE A 3 2.40 20.37 -13.85
C PHE A 3 1.97 20.18 -12.39
N LYS A 4 2.62 19.27 -11.70
CA LYS A 4 2.37 19.05 -10.26
C LYS A 4 2.82 20.28 -9.46
N SER A 5 1.92 20.86 -8.69
CA SER A 5 2.25 21.98 -7.80
C SER A 5 2.70 21.45 -6.42
N LYS A 6 3.41 22.30 -5.64
CA LYS A 6 3.73 21.99 -4.23
C LYS A 6 2.47 21.78 -3.36
N LYS A 7 1.33 22.34 -3.79
CA LYS A 7 0.05 22.23 -3.08
C LYS A 7 -0.65 20.90 -3.27
N ASP A 8 -0.37 20.17 -4.37
CA ASP A 8 -1.05 18.91 -4.72
C ASP A 8 -0.73 17.72 -3.80
N GLY A 9 0.17 17.91 -2.83
CA GLY A 9 0.50 16.90 -1.81
C GLY A 9 1.14 15.61 -2.34
N SER A 10 1.21 15.42 -3.65
CA SER A 10 1.78 14.25 -4.31
C SER A 10 3.30 14.41 -4.45
N ARG A 11 4.02 13.94 -3.44
CA ARG A 11 5.49 13.93 -3.44
C ARG A 11 6.01 12.69 -4.12
N SER A 12 5.92 12.64 -5.45
CA SER A 12 6.42 11.52 -6.25
C SER A 12 6.99 11.99 -7.58
N PHE A 13 8.01 11.28 -8.04
CA PHE A 13 8.54 11.44 -9.39
C PHE A 13 8.82 10.08 -10.02
N LYS A 14 8.70 10.01 -11.35
CA LYS A 14 9.00 8.82 -12.15
C LYS A 14 10.24 9.09 -13.00
N SER A 15 11.17 8.16 -13.00
CA SER A 15 12.33 8.15 -13.86
C SER A 15 12.26 6.98 -14.83
N LYS A 16 12.39 7.23 -16.14
CA LYS A 16 12.56 6.18 -17.13
C LYS A 16 13.99 5.61 -17.04
N ASN A 17 14.13 4.33 -17.34
CA ASN A 17 15.42 3.69 -17.44
C ASN A 17 15.97 3.84 -18.85
N ASN A 18 16.78 4.86 -19.09
CA ASN A 18 17.46 5.05 -20.37
C ASN A 18 18.87 4.44 -20.26
N HIS A 19 19.11 3.35 -20.98
CA HIS A 19 20.42 2.69 -21.03
C HIS A 19 21.02 2.37 -19.64
N GLY A 20 20.21 1.76 -18.75
CA GLY A 20 20.69 1.32 -17.43
C GLY A 20 20.87 2.43 -16.40
N THR A 21 20.28 3.62 -16.61
CA THR A 21 20.35 4.73 -15.61
C THR A 21 19.61 4.43 -14.32
N VAL A 22 18.67 3.45 -14.33
CA VAL A 22 18.03 2.90 -13.15
C VAL A 22 18.50 1.45 -12.99
N ALA A 23 19.17 1.13 -11.91
CA ALA A 23 19.67 -0.21 -11.63
C ALA A 23 19.60 -0.51 -10.13
N ILE A 24 19.47 -1.79 -9.79
CA ILE A 24 19.58 -2.28 -8.42
C ILE A 24 20.92 -3.00 -8.29
N VAL A 25 21.72 -2.57 -7.31
CA VAL A 25 23.03 -3.15 -7.03
C VAL A 25 23.11 -3.45 -5.54
N GLY A 26 23.11 -4.72 -5.19
CA GLY A 26 23.11 -5.16 -3.79
C GLY A 26 21.90 -4.61 -3.02
N ARG A 27 22.14 -3.74 -2.02
CA ARG A 27 21.12 -3.11 -1.19
C ARG A 27 20.84 -1.66 -1.59
N SER A 28 21.24 -1.24 -2.78
CA SER A 28 21.08 0.13 -3.24
C SER A 28 20.38 0.18 -4.59
N ILE A 29 19.63 1.25 -4.83
CA ILE A 29 19.08 1.58 -6.14
C ILE A 29 19.84 2.78 -6.71
N ARG A 30 20.27 2.67 -7.95
CA ARG A 30 20.79 3.80 -8.73
C ARG A 30 19.64 4.55 -9.38
N LEU A 31 19.60 5.85 -9.20
CA LEU A 31 18.63 6.75 -9.81
C LEU A 31 19.34 7.86 -10.56
N PRO A 32 18.83 8.28 -11.74
CA PRO A 32 19.42 9.39 -12.50
C PRO A 32 19.53 10.65 -11.65
N LYS A 33 20.65 11.36 -11.78
CA LYS A 33 21.00 12.61 -11.06
C LYS A 33 21.16 12.47 -9.54
N ILE A 34 20.61 11.43 -8.90
CA ILE A 34 20.71 11.22 -7.45
C ILE A 34 21.86 10.28 -7.12
N GLY A 35 22.19 9.35 -8.02
CA GLY A 35 23.19 8.31 -7.77
C GLY A 35 22.62 7.11 -7.00
N PHE A 36 23.46 6.46 -6.20
CA PHE A 36 23.09 5.29 -5.40
C PHE A 36 22.42 5.71 -4.11
N VAL A 37 21.29 5.08 -3.81
CA VAL A 37 20.52 5.28 -2.57
C VAL A 37 20.31 3.92 -1.93
N ASP A 38 20.74 3.79 -0.68
CA ASP A 38 20.50 2.57 0.09
C ASP A 38 19.01 2.37 0.34
N CYS A 39 18.55 1.15 0.12
CA CYS A 39 17.16 0.81 0.28
C CYS A 39 16.98 -0.64 0.77
N ARG A 40 15.86 -0.90 1.42
CA ARG A 40 15.43 -2.25 1.74
C ARG A 40 14.66 -2.81 0.55
N ILE A 41 15.22 -3.83 -0.07
CA ILE A 41 14.57 -4.56 -1.17
C ILE A 41 13.57 -5.54 -0.54
N SER A 42 12.28 -5.32 -0.77
CA SER A 42 11.20 -6.16 -0.23
C SER A 42 10.87 -7.35 -1.13
N LYS A 43 11.18 -7.26 -2.42
CA LYS A 43 11.00 -8.30 -3.42
C LYS A 43 12.17 -8.25 -4.38
N GLN A 44 12.70 -9.42 -4.74
CA GLN A 44 13.72 -9.50 -5.79
C GLN A 44 13.17 -8.93 -7.10
N VAL A 45 13.97 -8.13 -7.76
CA VAL A 45 13.59 -7.50 -9.03
C VAL A 45 14.07 -8.41 -10.16
N GLU A 46 13.11 -8.89 -10.94
CA GLU A 46 13.32 -9.78 -12.07
C GLU A 46 12.97 -9.04 -13.36
N GLY A 47 13.53 -9.52 -14.49
CA GLY A 47 13.30 -8.92 -15.79
C GLY A 47 14.05 -7.62 -16.03
N GLU A 48 13.66 -6.90 -17.07
CA GLU A 48 14.28 -5.65 -17.49
C GLU A 48 13.57 -4.45 -16.88
N ILE A 49 14.31 -3.61 -16.14
CA ILE A 49 13.77 -2.40 -15.52
C ILE A 49 13.44 -1.35 -16.59
N LEU A 50 12.19 -0.94 -16.68
CA LEU A 50 11.70 0.12 -17.55
C LEU A 50 11.69 1.50 -16.87
N SER A 51 11.35 1.54 -15.60
CA SER A 51 11.27 2.80 -14.86
C SER A 51 11.22 2.58 -13.35
N ALA A 52 11.56 3.61 -12.60
CA ALA A 52 11.37 3.67 -11.17
C ALA A 52 10.49 4.88 -10.79
N THR A 53 9.55 4.68 -9.87
CA THR A 53 8.75 5.75 -9.29
C THR A 53 9.09 5.90 -7.82
N VAL A 54 9.65 7.02 -7.45
CA VAL A 54 9.95 7.36 -6.05
C VAL A 54 8.78 8.14 -5.47
N ARG A 55 8.34 7.75 -4.28
CA ARG A 55 7.23 8.40 -3.57
C ARG A 55 7.61 8.64 -2.11
N GLN A 56 7.34 9.85 -1.63
CA GLN A 56 7.39 10.17 -0.20
C GLN A 56 5.98 10.09 0.38
N THR A 57 5.84 9.37 1.51
CA THR A 57 4.58 9.30 2.26
C THR A 57 4.38 10.51 3.17
N LYS A 58 3.16 10.70 3.65
CA LYS A 58 2.86 11.75 4.64
C LYS A 58 3.56 11.52 5.98
N SER A 59 3.98 10.28 6.27
CA SER A 59 4.76 9.90 7.47
C SER A 59 6.25 10.19 7.36
N GLY A 60 6.72 10.66 6.17
CA GLY A 60 8.10 10.98 5.88
C GLY A 60 8.95 9.83 5.33
N LYS A 61 8.39 8.64 5.10
CA LYS A 61 9.09 7.51 4.50
C LYS A 61 9.16 7.65 2.98
N TYR A 62 10.19 7.07 2.39
CA TYR A 62 10.35 6.96 0.94
C TYR A 62 10.14 5.51 0.50
N TYR A 63 9.47 5.35 -0.61
CA TYR A 63 9.29 4.07 -1.31
C TYR A 63 9.66 4.26 -2.77
N VAL A 64 10.20 3.19 -3.35
CA VAL A 64 10.45 3.11 -4.77
C VAL A 64 9.71 1.91 -5.35
N ALA A 65 8.91 2.15 -6.37
CA ALA A 65 8.28 1.13 -7.17
C ALA A 65 9.04 1.00 -8.50
N VAL A 66 9.52 -0.20 -8.80
CA VAL A 66 10.25 -0.50 -10.03
C VAL A 66 9.29 -1.21 -10.97
N ASN A 67 9.18 -0.71 -12.21
CA ASN A 67 8.39 -1.33 -13.26
C ASN A 67 9.34 -2.10 -14.17
N CYS A 68 9.07 -3.39 -14.34
CA CYS A 68 9.86 -4.31 -15.17
C CYS A 68 9.02 -4.91 -16.29
N LYS A 69 9.67 -5.31 -17.39
CA LYS A 69 9.11 -6.15 -18.43
C LYS A 69 9.83 -7.50 -18.47
N ASN A 70 9.30 -8.44 -19.23
CA ASN A 70 9.84 -9.79 -19.37
C ASN A 70 9.98 -10.52 -18.01
N VAL A 71 8.98 -10.34 -17.14
CA VAL A 71 8.88 -11.05 -15.85
C VAL A 71 7.96 -12.25 -16.06
N GLU A 72 8.46 -13.43 -15.77
CA GLU A 72 7.62 -14.62 -15.71
C GLU A 72 6.75 -14.57 -14.46
N LEU A 73 5.44 -14.55 -14.65
CA LEU A 73 4.49 -14.62 -13.56
C LEU A 73 4.17 -16.10 -13.28
N PRO A 74 4.38 -16.57 -12.05
CA PRO A 74 4.01 -17.95 -11.72
C PRO A 74 2.50 -18.12 -11.89
N THR A 75 2.10 -19.06 -12.71
CA THR A 75 0.69 -19.46 -12.84
C THR A 75 0.40 -20.46 -11.72
N PRO A 76 -0.52 -20.19 -10.82
CA PRO A 76 -0.94 -21.18 -9.83
C PRO A 76 -1.45 -22.45 -10.50
N PRO A 77 -1.20 -23.63 -9.93
CA PRO A 77 -1.79 -24.87 -10.45
C PRO A 77 -3.33 -24.77 -10.34
N SER A 78 -4.03 -25.32 -11.34
CA SER A 78 -5.48 -25.39 -11.30
C SER A 78 -5.93 -26.32 -10.16
N THR A 79 -6.88 -25.84 -9.39
CA THR A 79 -7.47 -26.59 -8.25
C THR A 79 -8.82 -27.20 -8.59
N GLY A 80 -9.49 -26.75 -9.68
CA GLY A 80 -10.86 -27.07 -10.03
C GLY A 80 -11.91 -26.47 -9.08
N ALA A 81 -11.47 -25.71 -8.07
CA ALA A 81 -12.36 -25.22 -7.02
C ALA A 81 -13.03 -23.89 -7.40
N VAL A 82 -14.28 -23.75 -6.95
CA VAL A 82 -15.11 -22.55 -7.11
C VAL A 82 -15.56 -22.09 -5.73
N VAL A 83 -15.47 -20.79 -5.45
CA VAL A 83 -15.91 -20.20 -4.18
C VAL A 83 -16.75 -18.96 -4.40
N GLY A 84 -17.87 -18.87 -3.66
CA GLY A 84 -18.64 -17.64 -3.51
C GLY A 84 -18.14 -16.83 -2.31
N ILE A 85 -18.11 -15.51 -2.42
CA ILE A 85 -17.68 -14.61 -1.34
C ILE A 85 -18.76 -13.57 -1.10
N ASP A 86 -19.22 -13.49 0.14
CA ASP A 86 -20.04 -12.40 0.67
C ASP A 86 -19.17 -11.46 1.49
N LEU A 87 -19.21 -10.14 1.17
CA LEU A 87 -18.47 -9.10 1.87
C LEU A 87 -19.37 -8.44 2.92
N GLY A 88 -18.88 -8.35 4.17
CA GLY A 88 -19.64 -7.80 5.27
C GLY A 88 -18.89 -6.74 6.10
N ILE A 89 -19.65 -6.12 7.01
CA ILE A 89 -19.12 -5.14 7.97
C ILE A 89 -18.62 -5.83 9.24
N LYS A 90 -19.34 -6.84 9.72
CA LYS A 90 -19.00 -7.62 10.91
C LYS A 90 -17.76 -8.48 10.64
N ASP A 91 -17.88 -9.36 9.68
CA ASP A 91 -16.78 -10.13 9.13
C ASP A 91 -16.33 -9.48 7.82
N LEU A 92 -15.05 -9.49 7.52
CA LEU A 92 -14.52 -8.89 6.29
C LEU A 92 -15.06 -9.62 5.05
N ALA A 93 -15.13 -10.94 5.13
CA ALA A 93 -15.70 -11.80 4.12
C ALA A 93 -16.14 -13.13 4.72
N ILE A 94 -17.18 -13.74 4.12
CA ILE A 94 -17.62 -15.11 4.41
C ILE A 94 -17.65 -15.84 3.07
N THR A 95 -17.06 -17.02 3.02
CA THR A 95 -17.05 -17.85 1.82
C THR A 95 -18.18 -18.86 1.81
N SER A 96 -18.55 -19.36 0.63
CA SER A 96 -19.63 -20.34 0.44
C SER A 96 -19.38 -21.68 1.16
N ASP A 97 -18.12 -22.00 1.45
CA ASP A 97 -17.69 -23.16 2.25
C ASP A 97 -17.65 -22.87 3.77
N GLY A 98 -18.13 -21.70 4.19
CA GLY A 98 -18.29 -21.34 5.60
C GLY A 98 -17.08 -20.76 6.28
N VAL A 99 -15.97 -20.50 5.55
CA VAL A 99 -14.79 -19.84 6.13
C VAL A 99 -15.09 -18.36 6.36
N LYS A 100 -14.79 -17.87 7.57
CA LYS A 100 -14.97 -16.48 7.97
C LYS A 100 -13.64 -15.77 8.10
N TYR A 101 -13.55 -14.58 7.52
CA TYR A 101 -12.41 -13.68 7.65
C TYR A 101 -12.81 -12.51 8.54
N ASP A 102 -12.22 -12.44 9.72
CA ASP A 102 -12.54 -11.41 10.71
C ASP A 102 -12.20 -10.00 10.24
N ASN A 103 -13.09 -9.07 10.53
CA ASN A 103 -12.77 -7.65 10.40
C ASN A 103 -11.89 -7.21 11.58
N LEU A 104 -10.65 -6.80 11.28
CA LEU A 104 -9.68 -6.39 12.30
C LEU A 104 -10.09 -5.14 13.09
N HIS A 105 -11.08 -4.39 12.63
CA HIS A 105 -11.52 -3.11 13.22
C HIS A 105 -10.34 -2.18 13.59
N SER A 106 -9.30 -2.18 12.76
CA SER A 106 -8.03 -1.47 13.02
C SER A 106 -8.23 0.01 13.32
N TYR A 107 -9.21 0.64 12.69
CA TYR A 107 -9.56 2.04 12.93
C TYR A 107 -10.15 2.22 14.33
N GLN A 108 -11.16 1.43 14.71
CA GLN A 108 -11.83 1.51 16.01
C GLN A 108 -10.84 1.27 17.17
N ARG A 109 -9.99 0.24 17.05
CA ARG A 109 -8.94 -0.05 18.05
C ARG A 109 -7.99 1.11 18.26
N ASN A 110 -7.73 1.92 17.24
CA ASN A 110 -6.81 3.06 17.29
C ASN A 110 -7.50 4.41 17.50
N LEU A 111 -8.84 4.47 17.57
CA LEU A 111 -9.62 5.71 17.60
C LEU A 111 -9.23 6.64 18.76
N LYS A 112 -9.12 6.11 19.99
CA LYS A 112 -8.72 6.89 21.17
C LYS A 112 -7.32 7.50 21.00
N LYS A 113 -6.37 6.73 20.47
CA LYS A 113 -5.00 7.19 20.20
C LYS A 113 -4.97 8.24 19.09
N LEU A 114 -5.76 8.05 18.04
CA LEU A 114 -5.87 8.99 16.93
C LEU A 114 -6.43 10.33 17.40
N ALA A 115 -7.54 10.32 18.16
CA ALA A 115 -8.16 11.52 18.72
C ALA A 115 -7.19 12.30 19.64
N ARG A 116 -6.38 11.58 20.46
CA ARG A 116 -5.35 12.22 21.29
C ARG A 116 -4.29 12.92 20.44
N LEU A 117 -3.75 12.26 19.42
CA LEU A 117 -2.72 12.82 18.54
C LEU A 117 -3.27 14.01 17.73
N GLN A 118 -4.52 13.93 17.27
CA GLN A 118 -5.16 15.03 16.55
C GLN A 118 -5.36 16.26 17.45
N ARG A 119 -5.79 16.08 18.72
CA ARG A 119 -5.89 17.16 19.70
C ARG A 119 -4.52 17.77 19.99
N GLN A 120 -3.46 16.96 20.10
CA GLN A 120 -2.10 17.47 20.26
C GLN A 120 -1.66 18.30 19.04
N LEU A 121 -1.98 17.86 17.82
CA LEU A 121 -1.68 18.57 16.59
C LEU A 121 -2.42 19.91 16.52
N SER A 122 -3.72 19.94 16.85
CA SER A 122 -4.53 21.16 16.78
C SER A 122 -4.05 22.27 17.72
N ARG A 123 -3.49 21.90 18.88
CA ARG A 123 -2.94 22.83 19.89
C ARG A 123 -1.59 23.44 19.52
N LYS A 124 -0.95 23.00 18.42
CA LYS A 124 0.36 23.49 18.00
C LYS A 124 0.23 24.63 17.01
N SER A 125 1.07 25.66 17.15
CA SER A 125 1.11 26.81 16.23
C SER A 125 1.43 26.40 14.81
N LYS A 126 0.65 26.91 13.83
CA LYS A 126 0.88 26.66 12.40
C LYS A 126 2.29 27.08 12.01
N GLY A 127 2.99 26.27 11.22
CA GLY A 127 4.37 26.52 10.78
C GLY A 127 5.46 26.11 11.78
N SER A 128 5.13 25.80 13.04
CA SER A 128 6.16 25.43 14.03
C SER A 128 6.72 24.01 13.78
N ARG A 129 8.01 23.80 14.13
CA ARG A 129 8.64 22.46 14.09
C ARG A 129 7.91 21.44 14.96
N ASN A 130 7.33 21.86 16.10
CA ASN A 130 6.57 21.00 16.98
C ASN A 130 5.23 20.55 16.33
N ARG A 131 4.60 21.42 15.54
CA ARG A 131 3.42 21.04 14.75
C ARG A 131 3.76 20.03 13.69
N GLU A 132 4.89 20.19 13.01
CA GLU A 132 5.34 19.23 12.00
C GLU A 132 5.62 17.85 12.61
N LYS A 133 6.29 17.78 13.77
CA LYS A 133 6.47 16.52 14.53
C LYS A 133 5.12 15.87 14.88
N ALA A 134 4.16 16.65 15.36
CA ALA A 134 2.82 16.15 15.67
C ALA A 134 2.06 15.67 14.41
N ARG A 135 2.18 16.39 13.27
CA ARG A 135 1.61 15.98 11.99
C ARG A 135 2.16 14.63 11.53
N ILE A 136 3.47 14.44 11.65
CA ILE A 136 4.13 13.17 11.30
C ILE A 136 3.63 12.03 12.23
N ALA A 137 3.43 12.29 13.52
CA ALA A 137 2.91 11.28 14.45
C ALA A 137 1.49 10.82 14.06
N VAL A 138 0.60 11.77 13.71
CA VAL A 138 -0.73 11.45 13.18
C VAL A 138 -0.63 10.65 11.88
N ALA A 139 0.22 11.08 10.94
CA ALA A 139 0.41 10.41 9.66
C ALA A 139 0.94 8.97 9.82
N ARG A 140 1.85 8.74 10.76
CA ARG A 140 2.37 7.40 11.09
C ARG A 140 1.29 6.48 11.64
N LEU A 141 0.39 7.00 12.48
CA LEU A 141 -0.71 6.19 12.99
C LEU A 141 -1.70 5.83 11.88
N HIS A 142 -2.06 6.77 11.01
CA HIS A 142 -2.89 6.46 9.84
C HIS A 142 -2.23 5.43 8.92
N GLU A 143 -0.94 5.56 8.64
CA GLU A 143 -0.19 4.58 7.86
C GLU A 143 -0.22 3.20 8.51
N HIS A 144 -0.04 3.12 9.83
CA HIS A 144 -0.13 1.86 10.58
C HIS A 144 -1.50 1.19 10.44
N ILE A 145 -2.59 1.95 10.63
CA ILE A 145 -3.96 1.46 10.48
C ILE A 145 -4.20 0.94 9.06
N THR A 146 -3.78 1.70 8.05
CA THR A 146 -3.90 1.32 6.64
C THR A 146 -3.10 0.04 6.33
N ASN A 147 -1.88 -0.06 6.84
CA ASN A 147 -1.03 -1.23 6.62
C ASN A 147 -1.61 -2.49 7.25
N GLN A 148 -2.17 -2.40 8.46
CA GLN A 148 -2.85 -3.53 9.11
C GLN A 148 -4.02 -4.03 8.27
N ARG A 149 -4.85 -3.10 7.76
CA ARG A 149 -5.99 -3.44 6.89
C ARG A 149 -5.52 -4.09 5.58
N ASN A 150 -4.54 -3.49 4.93
CA ASN A 150 -4.02 -4.01 3.67
C ASN A 150 -3.37 -5.39 3.85
N ASP A 151 -2.63 -5.62 4.95
CA ASP A 151 -2.02 -6.92 5.24
C ASP A 151 -3.09 -8.00 5.40
N ALA A 152 -4.17 -7.73 6.12
CA ALA A 152 -5.29 -8.66 6.27
C ALA A 152 -5.95 -8.98 4.92
N ILE A 153 -6.25 -7.93 4.12
CA ILE A 153 -6.85 -8.11 2.79
C ILE A 153 -5.91 -8.92 1.88
N HIS A 154 -4.62 -8.60 1.86
CA HIS A 154 -3.66 -9.32 1.03
C HIS A 154 -3.51 -10.79 1.43
N LYS A 155 -3.53 -11.10 2.72
CA LYS A 155 -3.50 -12.49 3.20
C LYS A 155 -4.74 -13.25 2.75
N MET A 156 -5.92 -12.67 2.97
CA MET A 156 -7.20 -13.25 2.54
C MET A 156 -7.22 -13.48 1.02
N THR A 157 -6.96 -12.44 0.23
CA THR A 157 -7.02 -12.54 -1.24
C THR A 157 -5.97 -13.51 -1.78
N THR A 158 -4.77 -13.55 -1.19
CA THR A 158 -3.74 -14.52 -1.59
C THR A 158 -4.18 -15.96 -1.32
N GLN A 159 -4.81 -16.21 -0.17
CA GLN A 159 -5.34 -17.51 0.16
C GLN A 159 -6.46 -17.92 -0.82
N LEU A 160 -7.42 -17.04 -1.06
CA LEU A 160 -8.54 -17.30 -1.96
C LEU A 160 -8.08 -17.61 -3.38
N VAL A 161 -7.17 -16.81 -3.93
CA VAL A 161 -6.63 -16.99 -5.30
C VAL A 161 -5.78 -18.27 -5.41
N ARG A 162 -5.11 -18.68 -4.34
CA ARG A 162 -4.32 -19.94 -4.36
C ARG A 162 -5.16 -21.19 -4.24
N SER A 163 -6.32 -21.07 -3.60
CA SER A 163 -7.19 -22.23 -3.30
C SER A 163 -8.30 -22.41 -4.31
N ASN A 164 -8.58 -21.44 -5.18
CA ASN A 164 -9.74 -21.47 -6.06
C ASN A 164 -9.40 -20.93 -7.45
N ASP A 165 -9.93 -21.57 -8.47
CA ASP A 165 -9.80 -21.14 -9.87
C ASP A 165 -10.86 -20.11 -10.24
N ILE A 166 -12.06 -20.21 -9.63
CA ILE A 166 -13.17 -19.29 -9.87
C ILE A 166 -13.63 -18.69 -8.55
N ILE A 167 -13.69 -17.36 -8.50
CA ILE A 167 -14.16 -16.60 -7.34
C ILE A 167 -15.36 -15.77 -7.77
N CYS A 168 -16.54 -16.07 -7.19
CA CYS A 168 -17.78 -15.35 -7.44
C CYS A 168 -18.02 -14.34 -6.31
N MET A 169 -18.30 -13.09 -6.66
CA MET A 169 -18.59 -12.02 -5.69
C MET A 169 -19.82 -11.26 -6.12
N GLU A 170 -20.59 -10.79 -5.13
CA GLU A 170 -21.68 -9.86 -5.39
C GLU A 170 -21.15 -8.48 -5.78
N ASN A 171 -21.79 -7.84 -6.77
CA ASN A 171 -21.46 -6.48 -7.18
C ASN A 171 -22.11 -5.45 -6.22
N LEU A 172 -21.51 -5.26 -5.07
CA LEU A 172 -22.00 -4.32 -4.07
C LEU A 172 -21.66 -2.88 -4.45
N SER A 173 -22.67 -2.05 -4.58
CA SER A 173 -22.49 -0.60 -4.64
C SER A 173 -22.21 -0.08 -3.23
N SER A 174 -21.01 0.46 -2.98
CA SER A 174 -20.61 1.02 -1.69
C SER A 174 -21.52 2.18 -1.19
N LYS A 175 -22.43 2.66 -2.02
CA LYS A 175 -23.42 3.69 -1.66
C LYS A 175 -24.65 3.14 -0.94
N ASN A 176 -24.86 1.83 -0.93
CA ASN A 176 -26.05 1.18 -0.37
C ASN A 176 -25.72 0.36 0.90
N ILE A 177 -24.54 0.53 1.47
CA ILE A 177 -24.15 -0.12 2.71
C ILE A 177 -24.26 0.94 3.82
N ASP A 178 -25.49 1.18 4.28
CA ASP A 178 -25.80 1.91 5.51
C ASP A 178 -25.88 0.94 6.70
#